data_0d73f9dd50907211e4f3884018725171
#
_entry.id   0d73f9dd50907211e4f3884018725171
#
_cell.length_a   1.000
_cell.length_b   1.000
_cell.length_c   1.000
_cell.angle_alpha   90.00
_cell.angle_beta   90.00
_cell.angle_gamma   90.00
#
_symmetry.space_group_name_H-M   'P 1'
#
loop_
_entity.id
_entity.type
_entity.pdbx_description
1 polymer ?
#
loop_
_entity_poly.entity_id
_entity_poly.type
_entity_poly.pdbx_seq_one_letter_code
_entity_poly.pdbx_strand_id
1 'polypeptide(L)'
;MAPRSSAIIQDIIALREAGRASIAYFYFDFSDTGKQDLRSALASILTQLSDRSRSRCEILSRLYLAHDEGELQPSTSAMIACLKEMLSLLDQGPVYIILDALDECPNASGIPSAREEVLDFLKDLVGAQFLDLHICATSRLEIDIRTSLGRLALRTFSIHDQERQKEDIEDYVRSIVYSDERMRRWRDDDKEMVVEALRENADGM
;
A
#
# COMPACT_ATOMS: atom_id res chain seq x y z
N MET A 1 11.36 4.48 -0.41
CA MET A 1 10.46 3.37 -0.81
C MET A 1 10.76 2.19 0.08
N ALA A 2 9.84 1.70 0.85
CA ALA A 2 10.08 0.56 1.74
C ALA A 2 10.24 -0.72 0.89
N PRO A 3 11.39 -1.41 0.94
CA PRO A 3 11.67 -2.56 0.07
C PRO A 3 10.72 -3.76 0.27
N ARG A 4 9.95 -3.80 1.35
CA ARG A 4 9.06 -4.94 1.68
C ARG A 4 7.67 -4.85 1.06
N SER A 5 7.06 -3.67 0.93
CA SER A 5 5.79 -3.51 0.20
C SER A 5 5.97 -3.89 -1.28
N SER A 6 7.11 -3.54 -1.85
CA SER A 6 7.51 -3.92 -3.20
C SER A 6 7.60 -5.45 -3.40
N ALA A 7 8.12 -6.20 -2.41
CA ALA A 7 8.20 -7.67 -2.48
C ALA A 7 6.81 -8.32 -2.41
N ILE A 8 5.95 -7.87 -1.49
CA ILE A 8 4.56 -8.35 -1.38
C ILE A 8 3.80 -8.10 -2.70
N ILE A 9 3.96 -6.90 -3.26
CA ILE A 9 3.33 -6.56 -4.55
C ILE A 9 3.83 -7.48 -5.65
N GLN A 10 5.14 -7.76 -5.73
CA GLN A 10 5.71 -8.65 -6.75
C GLN A 10 5.16 -10.08 -6.63
N ASP A 11 5.06 -10.62 -5.42
CA ASP A 11 4.50 -11.96 -5.20
C ASP A 11 3.03 -12.04 -5.64
N ILE A 12 2.23 -11.00 -5.34
CA ILE A 12 0.82 -10.97 -5.74
C ILE A 12 0.67 -10.68 -7.24
N ILE A 13 1.58 -9.92 -7.86
CA ILE A 13 1.63 -9.74 -9.32
C ILE A 13 1.81 -11.10 -10.01
N ALA A 14 2.66 -11.97 -9.51
CA ALA A 14 2.83 -13.31 -10.05
C ALA A 14 1.53 -14.14 -9.99
N LEU A 15 0.75 -14.02 -8.90
CA LEU A 15 -0.59 -14.63 -8.80
C LEU A 15 -1.58 -14.04 -9.82
N ARG A 16 -1.53 -12.72 -10.03
CA ARG A 16 -2.35 -12.03 -11.04
C ARG A 16 -2.01 -12.49 -12.45
N GLU A 17 -0.73 -12.61 -12.77
CA GLU A 17 -0.26 -13.07 -14.09
C GLU A 17 -0.69 -14.51 -14.37
N ALA A 18 -0.73 -15.34 -13.33
CA ALA A 18 -1.29 -16.68 -13.39
C ALA A 18 -2.83 -16.74 -13.47
N GLY A 19 -3.54 -15.59 -13.50
CA GLY A 19 -4.99 -15.51 -13.51
C GLY A 19 -5.66 -15.97 -12.20
N ARG A 20 -4.92 -16.04 -11.10
CA ARG A 20 -5.38 -16.60 -9.81
C ARG A 20 -5.82 -15.54 -8.81
N ALA A 21 -5.54 -14.27 -9.06
CA ALA A 21 -5.88 -13.17 -8.17
C ALA A 21 -6.02 -11.86 -8.94
N SER A 22 -6.72 -10.89 -8.34
CA SER A 22 -6.71 -9.49 -8.77
C SER A 22 -5.93 -8.67 -7.76
N ILE A 23 -5.18 -7.67 -8.22
CA ILE A 23 -4.43 -6.75 -7.36
C ILE A 23 -4.70 -5.32 -7.76
N ALA A 24 -4.86 -4.47 -6.77
CA ALA A 24 -4.78 -3.02 -6.92
C ALA A 24 -3.93 -2.46 -5.78
N TYR A 25 -3.14 -1.45 -6.07
CA TYR A 25 -2.27 -0.81 -5.08
C TYR A 25 -2.23 0.69 -5.28
N PHE A 26 -2.00 1.41 -4.18
CA PHE A 26 -1.83 2.85 -4.18
C PHE A 26 -0.76 3.23 -3.15
N TYR A 27 0.13 4.14 -3.55
CA TYR A 27 1.17 4.71 -2.69
C TYR A 27 0.78 6.13 -2.36
N PHE A 28 0.55 6.42 -1.09
CA PHE A 28 0.42 7.81 -0.63
C PHE A 28 1.79 8.47 -0.70
N ASP A 29 1.81 9.79 -0.98
CA ASP A 29 3.03 10.56 -1.10
C ASP A 29 2.73 12.02 -0.72
N PHE A 30 3.29 12.50 0.39
CA PHE A 30 3.08 13.86 0.87
C PHE A 30 3.63 14.94 -0.06
N SER A 31 4.54 14.59 -0.97
CA SER A 31 5.13 15.51 -1.95
C SER A 31 4.32 15.63 -3.25
N ASP A 32 3.39 14.70 -3.49
CA ASP A 32 2.54 14.63 -4.69
C ASP A 32 1.07 14.82 -4.32
N THR A 33 0.52 16.01 -4.60
CA THR A 33 -0.89 16.32 -4.29
C THR A 33 -1.90 15.37 -4.95
N GLY A 34 -1.53 14.72 -6.06
CA GLY A 34 -2.33 13.69 -6.70
C GLY A 34 -2.33 12.34 -5.98
N LYS A 35 -1.60 12.22 -4.86
CA LYS A 35 -1.46 10.98 -4.09
C LYS A 35 -1.74 11.17 -2.60
N GLN A 36 -2.59 12.11 -2.24
CA GLN A 36 -2.82 12.50 -0.85
C GLN A 36 -4.26 12.28 -0.37
N ASP A 37 -5.16 11.81 -1.21
CA ASP A 37 -6.57 11.71 -0.89
C ASP A 37 -7.21 10.37 -1.31
N LEU A 38 -8.39 10.12 -0.73
CA LEU A 38 -9.20 8.93 -1.00
C LEU A 38 -9.64 8.86 -2.46
N ARG A 39 -9.94 9.99 -3.09
CA ARG A 39 -10.41 10.04 -4.47
C ARG A 39 -9.36 9.51 -5.43
N SER A 40 -8.13 9.96 -5.29
CA SER A 40 -6.99 9.52 -6.10
C SER A 40 -6.71 8.04 -5.90
N ALA A 41 -6.79 7.57 -4.65
CA ALA A 41 -6.67 6.14 -4.34
C ALA A 41 -7.76 5.31 -5.01
N LEU A 42 -9.02 5.73 -4.92
CA LEU A 42 -10.15 5.04 -5.56
C LEU A 42 -10.02 5.01 -7.09
N ALA A 43 -9.65 6.13 -7.72
CA ALA A 43 -9.45 6.19 -9.17
C ALA A 43 -8.40 5.17 -9.63
N SER A 44 -7.28 5.10 -8.92
CA SER A 44 -6.23 4.13 -9.19
C SER A 44 -6.68 2.69 -9.00
N ILE A 45 -7.37 2.38 -7.89
CA ILE A 45 -7.87 1.04 -7.56
C ILE A 45 -8.89 0.57 -8.59
N LEU A 46 -9.88 1.40 -8.93
CA LEU A 46 -10.92 1.07 -9.91
C LEU A 46 -10.32 0.75 -11.28
N THR A 47 -9.37 1.56 -11.73
CA THR A 47 -8.67 1.35 -13.01
C THR A 47 -7.89 0.04 -13.01
N GLN A 48 -7.11 -0.24 -11.95
CA GLN A 48 -6.31 -1.46 -11.86
C GLN A 48 -7.16 -2.72 -11.77
N LEU A 49 -8.30 -2.69 -11.06
CA LEU A 49 -9.19 -3.83 -10.94
C LEU A 49 -9.96 -4.10 -12.24
N SER A 50 -10.23 -3.08 -13.07
CA SER A 50 -10.92 -3.23 -14.34
C SER A 50 -10.04 -3.74 -15.47
N ASP A 51 -8.72 -3.54 -15.41
CA ASP A 51 -7.75 -3.77 -16.50
C ASP A 51 -7.82 -5.18 -17.12
N ARG A 52 -8.09 -6.20 -16.33
CA ARG A 52 -8.10 -7.62 -16.79
C ARG A 52 -9.42 -8.33 -16.55
N SER A 53 -10.48 -7.63 -16.24
CA SER A 53 -11.80 -8.20 -15.98
C SER A 53 -12.87 -7.48 -16.78
N ARG A 54 -13.44 -8.21 -17.75
CA ARG A 54 -14.52 -7.66 -18.59
C ARG A 54 -15.70 -7.16 -17.75
N SER A 55 -16.14 -7.94 -16.77
CA SER A 55 -17.26 -7.56 -15.89
C SER A 55 -16.97 -6.30 -15.09
N ARG A 56 -15.75 -6.16 -14.55
CA ARG A 56 -15.33 -4.94 -13.82
C ARG A 56 -15.17 -3.76 -14.77
N CYS A 57 -14.66 -3.98 -15.97
CA CYS A 57 -14.60 -2.95 -17.01
C CYS A 57 -15.99 -2.44 -17.39
N GLU A 58 -16.99 -3.34 -17.50
CA GLU A 58 -18.38 -2.95 -17.75
C GLU A 58 -18.98 -2.12 -16.61
N ILE A 59 -18.66 -2.44 -15.34
CA ILE A 59 -19.06 -1.65 -14.17
C ILE A 59 -18.43 -0.25 -14.22
N LEU A 60 -17.13 -0.17 -14.48
CA LEU A 60 -16.43 1.12 -14.59
C LEU A 60 -16.95 1.96 -15.77
N SER A 61 -17.25 1.32 -16.90
CA SER A 61 -17.81 1.99 -18.08
C SER A 61 -19.18 2.60 -17.78
N ARG A 62 -20.04 1.94 -17.00
CA ARG A 62 -21.31 2.53 -16.55
C ARG A 62 -21.11 3.78 -15.69
N LEU A 63 -20.12 3.76 -14.78
CA LEU A 63 -19.77 4.94 -14.00
C LEU A 63 -19.32 6.09 -14.91
N TYR A 64 -18.49 5.80 -15.91
CA TYR A 64 -17.99 6.77 -16.88
C TYR A 64 -19.13 7.41 -17.70
N LEU A 65 -20.04 6.57 -18.26
CA LEU A 65 -21.20 7.03 -19.02
C LEU A 65 -22.20 7.83 -18.18
N ALA A 66 -22.39 7.46 -16.90
CA ALA A 66 -23.27 8.18 -15.98
C ALA A 66 -22.74 9.58 -15.62
N HIS A 67 -21.49 9.90 -15.96
CA HIS A 67 -20.81 11.16 -15.71
C HIS A 67 -20.37 11.84 -17.01
N ASP A 68 -21.25 11.84 -18.02
CA ASP A 68 -21.07 12.50 -19.32
C ASP A 68 -19.73 12.15 -19.98
N GLU A 69 -19.46 10.84 -20.09
CA GLU A 69 -18.22 10.34 -20.71
C GLU A 69 -16.94 10.92 -20.12
N GLY A 70 -16.99 11.23 -18.81
CA GLY A 70 -15.84 11.76 -18.06
C GLY A 70 -15.75 13.29 -18.00
N GLU A 71 -16.68 14.02 -18.60
CA GLU A 71 -16.74 15.49 -18.45
C GLU A 71 -17.11 15.92 -17.03
N LEU A 72 -17.96 15.11 -16.37
CA LEU A 72 -18.29 15.29 -14.96
C LEU A 72 -17.48 14.32 -14.08
N GLN A 73 -16.85 14.85 -13.07
CA GLN A 73 -16.13 14.00 -12.12
C GLN A 73 -17.09 13.26 -11.21
N PRO A 74 -17.02 11.90 -11.09
CA PRO A 74 -17.85 11.15 -10.16
C PRO A 74 -17.54 11.54 -8.71
N SER A 75 -18.54 11.57 -7.86
CA SER A 75 -18.32 11.80 -6.41
C SER A 75 -17.56 10.62 -5.78
N THR A 76 -16.88 10.86 -4.65
CA THR A 76 -16.20 9.80 -3.88
C THR A 76 -17.18 8.67 -3.51
N SER A 77 -18.42 9.01 -3.14
CA SER A 77 -19.47 8.03 -2.85
C SER A 77 -19.86 7.18 -4.06
N ALA A 78 -19.92 7.76 -5.26
CA ALA A 78 -20.19 7.01 -6.49
C ALA A 78 -19.03 6.06 -6.84
N MET A 79 -17.79 6.48 -6.62
CA MET A 79 -16.61 5.65 -6.80
C MET A 79 -16.55 4.49 -5.80
N ILE A 80 -16.90 4.73 -4.53
CA ILE A 80 -17.02 3.68 -3.49
C ILE A 80 -18.12 2.67 -3.88
N ALA A 81 -19.27 3.13 -4.35
CA ALA A 81 -20.34 2.24 -4.81
C ALA A 81 -19.88 1.37 -5.98
N CYS A 82 -19.19 1.95 -6.96
CA CYS A 82 -18.60 1.24 -8.08
C CYS A 82 -17.59 0.16 -7.62
N LEU A 83 -16.70 0.49 -6.69
CA LEU A 83 -15.76 -0.46 -6.11
C LEU A 83 -16.47 -1.61 -5.40
N LYS A 84 -17.48 -1.31 -4.56
CA LYS A 84 -18.27 -2.34 -3.86
C LYS A 84 -18.98 -3.27 -4.84
N GLU A 85 -19.49 -2.74 -5.96
CA GLU A 85 -20.09 -3.56 -7.02
C GLU A 85 -19.04 -4.49 -7.67
N MET A 86 -17.84 -3.98 -7.98
CA MET A 86 -16.74 -4.80 -8.50
C MET A 86 -16.31 -5.92 -7.55
N LEU A 87 -16.31 -5.63 -6.24
CA LEU A 87 -15.92 -6.60 -5.19
C LEU A 87 -17.01 -7.64 -4.92
N SER A 88 -18.26 -7.35 -5.28
CA SER A 88 -19.40 -8.27 -5.12
C SER A 88 -19.49 -9.34 -6.21
N LEU A 89 -18.63 -9.32 -7.21
CA LEU A 89 -18.60 -10.33 -8.28
C LEU A 89 -18.08 -11.68 -7.77
N LEU A 90 -18.88 -12.72 -7.84
CA LEU A 90 -18.62 -14.01 -7.18
C LEU A 90 -17.54 -14.88 -7.83
N ASP A 91 -17.23 -14.71 -9.12
CA ASP A 91 -16.37 -15.63 -9.87
C ASP A 91 -14.99 -15.03 -10.24
N GLN A 92 -14.46 -14.10 -9.44
CA GLN A 92 -13.26 -13.33 -9.80
C GLN A 92 -11.98 -13.74 -9.05
N GLY A 93 -12.07 -14.73 -8.15
CA GLY A 93 -10.97 -15.11 -7.25
C GLY A 93 -10.61 -14.00 -6.24
N PRO A 94 -9.57 -14.20 -5.43
CA PRO A 94 -9.18 -13.25 -4.39
C PRO A 94 -8.75 -11.90 -4.97
N VAL A 95 -9.16 -10.84 -4.25
CA VAL A 95 -8.81 -9.45 -4.56
C VAL A 95 -7.89 -8.93 -3.48
N TYR A 96 -6.73 -8.41 -3.87
CA TYR A 96 -5.77 -7.79 -2.97
C TYR A 96 -5.75 -6.28 -3.22
N ILE A 97 -6.00 -5.50 -2.16
CA ILE A 97 -5.86 -4.04 -2.17
C ILE A 97 -4.72 -3.67 -1.25
N ILE A 98 -3.71 -2.99 -1.77
CA ILE A 98 -2.53 -2.58 -1.03
C ILE A 98 -2.48 -1.06 -0.97
N LEU A 99 -2.48 -0.50 0.25
CA LEU A 99 -2.34 0.92 0.52
C LEU A 99 -1.03 1.16 1.26
N ASP A 100 -0.07 1.75 0.59
CA ASP A 100 1.26 1.97 1.14
C ASP A 100 1.41 3.39 1.67
N ALA A 101 2.13 3.54 2.77
CA ALA A 101 2.46 4.81 3.40
C ALA A 101 1.23 5.66 3.78
N LEU A 102 0.24 5.07 4.49
CA LEU A 102 -0.95 5.79 4.97
C LEU A 102 -0.63 7.04 5.80
N ASP A 103 0.52 7.06 6.48
CA ASP A 103 0.99 8.20 7.26
C ASP A 103 1.35 9.41 6.38
N GLU A 104 1.60 9.22 5.09
CA GLU A 104 1.86 10.29 4.14
C GLU A 104 0.57 10.97 3.62
N CYS A 105 -0.61 10.37 3.89
CA CYS A 105 -1.88 11.04 3.67
C CYS A 105 -2.08 12.17 4.70
N PRO A 106 -2.40 13.42 4.29
CA PRO A 106 -2.49 14.55 5.21
C PRO A 106 -3.57 14.39 6.28
N ASN A 107 -3.21 14.70 7.54
CA ASN A 107 -4.13 14.68 8.69
C ASN A 107 -4.50 16.08 9.21
N ALA A 108 -4.08 17.16 8.54
CA ALA A 108 -4.12 18.52 9.10
C ALA A 108 -5.11 19.49 8.43
N SER A 109 -5.79 19.12 7.35
CA SER A 109 -6.63 20.07 6.62
C SER A 109 -8.02 19.49 6.33
N GLY A 110 -9.04 20.10 6.93
CA GLY A 110 -10.44 19.74 6.71
C GLY A 110 -11.06 18.97 7.88
N ILE A 111 -12.39 18.86 7.85
CA ILE A 111 -13.17 18.04 8.78
C ILE A 111 -14.21 17.29 7.92
N PRO A 112 -14.04 15.97 7.67
CA PRO A 112 -12.88 15.15 8.05
C PRO A 112 -11.61 15.50 7.28
N SER A 113 -10.44 15.10 7.83
CA SER A 113 -9.15 15.20 7.10
C SER A 113 -9.08 14.14 6.00
N ALA A 114 -8.20 14.33 5.01
CA ALA A 114 -8.00 13.35 3.93
C ALA A 114 -7.65 11.95 4.47
N ARG A 115 -6.84 11.89 5.54
CA ARG A 115 -6.49 10.62 6.21
C ARG A 115 -7.71 9.99 6.90
N GLU A 116 -8.53 10.79 7.60
CA GLU A 116 -9.75 10.29 8.24
C GLU A 116 -10.72 9.69 7.22
N GLU A 117 -10.89 10.34 6.04
CA GLU A 117 -11.71 9.79 4.95
C GLU A 117 -11.20 8.42 4.48
N VAL A 118 -9.88 8.25 4.33
CA VAL A 118 -9.28 6.97 3.96
C VAL A 118 -9.48 5.92 5.05
N LEU A 119 -9.30 6.29 6.32
CA LEU A 119 -9.49 5.37 7.44
C LEU A 119 -10.95 4.94 7.58
N ASP A 120 -11.90 5.83 7.41
CA ASP A 120 -13.33 5.54 7.47
C ASP A 120 -13.75 4.66 6.26
N PHE A 121 -13.25 4.95 5.09
CA PHE A 121 -13.43 4.07 3.91
C PHE A 121 -12.93 2.65 4.18
N LEU A 122 -11.75 2.48 4.79
CA LEU A 122 -11.22 1.16 5.13
C LEU A 122 -12.10 0.42 6.15
N LYS A 123 -12.59 1.13 7.17
CA LYS A 123 -13.55 0.56 8.14
C LYS A 123 -14.81 0.06 7.44
N ASP A 124 -15.38 0.87 6.56
CA ASP A 124 -16.58 0.52 5.80
C ASP A 124 -16.35 -0.67 4.87
N LEU A 125 -15.18 -0.73 4.24
CA LEU A 125 -14.83 -1.80 3.32
C LEU A 125 -14.64 -3.15 4.05
N VAL A 126 -13.97 -3.13 5.21
CA VAL A 126 -13.82 -4.30 6.08
C VAL A 126 -15.18 -4.73 6.66
N GLY A 127 -16.00 -3.75 7.08
CA GLY A 127 -17.33 -4.00 7.64
C GLY A 127 -18.31 -4.63 6.64
N ALA A 128 -18.10 -4.42 5.35
CA ALA A 128 -18.93 -5.01 4.28
C ALA A 128 -18.69 -6.52 4.07
N GLN A 129 -17.63 -7.10 4.65
CA GLN A 129 -17.32 -8.53 4.68
C GLN A 129 -17.34 -9.20 3.27
N PHE A 130 -16.71 -8.58 2.28
CA PHE A 130 -16.56 -9.18 0.96
C PHE A 130 -15.77 -10.50 1.04
N LEU A 131 -16.29 -11.51 0.34
CA LEU A 131 -15.57 -12.78 0.22
C LEU A 131 -14.25 -12.56 -0.55
N ASP A 132 -13.19 -13.20 -0.06
CA ASP A 132 -11.87 -13.19 -0.70
C ASP A 132 -11.25 -11.78 -0.93
N LEU A 133 -11.68 -10.76 -0.15
CA LEU A 133 -11.03 -9.47 -0.12
C LEU A 133 -9.91 -9.47 0.92
N HIS A 134 -8.72 -9.14 0.47
CA HIS A 134 -7.52 -8.98 1.30
C HIS A 134 -7.03 -7.55 1.22
N ILE A 135 -6.93 -6.88 2.37
CA ILE A 135 -6.42 -5.51 2.46
C ILE A 135 -5.10 -5.53 3.21
N CYS A 136 -4.07 -4.94 2.63
CA CYS A 136 -2.79 -4.69 3.26
C CYS A 136 -2.57 -3.18 3.33
N ALA A 137 -2.37 -2.66 4.53
CA ALA A 137 -2.04 -1.24 4.75
C ALA A 137 -0.70 -1.14 5.46
N THR A 138 0.15 -0.24 5.00
CA THR A 138 1.42 0.08 5.66
C THR A 138 1.41 1.52 6.13
N SER A 139 2.06 1.80 7.24
CA SER A 139 2.25 3.15 7.78
C SER A 139 3.37 3.18 8.81
N ARG A 140 3.89 4.36 9.11
CA ARG A 140 4.61 4.59 10.36
C ARG A 140 3.67 4.45 11.56
N LEU A 141 4.25 4.41 12.77
CA LEU A 141 3.49 4.32 14.02
C LEU A 141 2.75 5.64 14.32
N GLU A 142 1.58 5.80 13.70
CA GLU A 142 0.68 6.93 13.95
C GLU A 142 -0.49 6.49 14.84
N ILE A 143 -0.81 7.32 15.85
CA ILE A 143 -1.82 6.98 16.88
C ILE A 143 -3.21 6.84 16.27
N ASP A 144 -3.59 7.72 15.37
CA ASP A 144 -4.88 7.73 14.67
C ASP A 144 -5.07 6.48 13.80
N ILE A 145 -4.05 6.12 13.01
CA ILE A 145 -4.05 4.91 12.17
C ILE A 145 -4.16 3.65 13.05
N ARG A 146 -3.33 3.57 14.10
CA ARG A 146 -3.35 2.44 15.02
C ARG A 146 -4.69 2.29 15.73
N THR A 147 -5.28 3.39 16.18
CA THR A 147 -6.59 3.39 16.86
C THR A 147 -7.70 2.97 15.91
N SER A 148 -7.65 3.44 14.67
CA SER A 148 -8.68 3.17 13.66
C SER A 148 -8.61 1.76 13.10
N LEU A 149 -7.42 1.26 12.76
CA LEU A 149 -7.24 -0.01 12.04
C LEU A 149 -6.83 -1.18 12.95
N GLY A 150 -6.23 -0.91 14.12
CA GLY A 150 -5.68 -1.96 14.98
C GLY A 150 -6.70 -2.97 15.49
N ARG A 151 -7.98 -2.59 15.59
CA ARG A 151 -9.08 -3.50 15.98
C ARG A 151 -9.66 -4.28 14.80
N LEU A 152 -9.40 -3.83 13.57
CA LEU A 152 -9.91 -4.42 12.34
C LEU A 152 -8.90 -5.38 11.73
N ALA A 153 -7.62 -5.16 11.99
CA ALA A 153 -6.55 -5.97 11.44
C ALA A 153 -6.55 -7.37 12.04
N LEU A 154 -6.68 -8.39 11.19
CA LEU A 154 -6.53 -9.79 11.57
C LEU A 154 -5.09 -10.12 11.96
N ARG A 155 -4.12 -9.44 11.36
CA ARG A 155 -2.69 -9.55 11.64
C ARG A 155 -2.04 -8.18 11.56
N THR A 156 -1.23 -7.86 12.55
CA THR A 156 -0.39 -6.67 12.57
C THR A 156 1.06 -7.12 12.71
N PHE A 157 1.90 -6.62 11.81
CA PHE A 157 3.33 -6.86 11.86
C PHE A 157 4.02 -5.52 12.14
N SER A 158 4.82 -5.46 13.20
CA SER A 158 5.72 -4.35 13.41
C SER A 158 7.05 -4.66 12.71
N ILE A 159 7.47 -3.78 11.80
CA ILE A 159 8.79 -3.86 11.16
C ILE A 159 9.88 -3.45 12.17
N HIS A 160 9.50 -2.82 13.28
CA HIS A 160 10.38 -2.45 14.39
C HIS A 160 10.65 -3.61 15.38
N ASP A 161 10.67 -4.84 14.91
CA ASP A 161 11.33 -5.92 15.66
C ASP A 161 12.83 -5.67 15.56
N GLN A 162 13.34 -4.90 16.54
CA GLN A 162 14.67 -4.26 16.51
C GLN A 162 15.80 -5.24 16.22
N GLU A 163 15.69 -6.50 16.64
CA GLU A 163 16.74 -7.49 16.41
C GLU A 163 16.79 -7.94 14.95
N ARG A 164 15.65 -8.30 14.36
CA ARG A 164 15.61 -8.71 12.94
C ARG A 164 15.92 -7.59 11.96
N GLN A 165 15.53 -6.37 12.28
CA GLN A 165 15.87 -5.23 11.45
C GLN A 165 17.38 -4.96 11.48
N LYS A 166 18.00 -5.09 12.64
CA LYS A 166 19.47 -4.96 12.81
C LYS A 166 20.22 -6.04 12.02
N GLU A 167 19.75 -7.28 12.03
CA GLU A 167 20.30 -8.37 11.23
C GLU A 167 20.13 -8.12 9.71
N ASP A 168 18.94 -7.74 9.25
CA ASP A 168 18.68 -7.44 7.84
C ASP A 168 19.54 -6.27 7.33
N ILE A 169 19.76 -5.24 8.17
CA ILE A 169 20.62 -4.09 7.85
C ILE A 169 22.08 -4.50 7.83
N GLU A 170 22.52 -5.28 8.80
CA GLU A 170 23.88 -5.81 8.87
C GLU A 170 24.21 -6.60 7.60
N ASP A 171 23.36 -7.55 7.21
CA ASP A 171 23.55 -8.37 6.01
C ASP A 171 23.58 -7.53 4.74
N TYR A 172 22.67 -6.55 4.62
CA TYR A 172 22.64 -5.64 3.48
C TYR A 172 23.91 -4.78 3.40
N VAL A 173 24.25 -4.10 4.51
CA VAL A 173 25.44 -3.23 4.57
C VAL A 173 26.71 -4.06 4.32
N ARG A 174 26.84 -5.22 4.94
CA ARG A 174 27.93 -6.15 4.74
C ARG A 174 28.07 -6.53 3.27
N SER A 175 26.98 -6.89 2.62
CA SER A 175 26.97 -7.24 1.20
C SER A 175 27.48 -6.08 0.34
N ILE A 176 27.07 -4.85 0.60
CA ILE A 176 27.51 -3.66 -0.15
C ILE A 176 28.99 -3.35 0.12
N VAL A 177 29.38 -3.28 1.39
CA VAL A 177 30.75 -2.87 1.80
C VAL A 177 31.79 -3.85 1.27
N TYR A 178 31.48 -5.15 1.19
CA TYR A 178 32.41 -6.16 0.70
C TYR A 178 32.36 -6.35 -0.84
N SER A 179 31.28 -5.94 -1.52
CA SER A 179 31.15 -6.06 -2.98
C SER A 179 31.54 -4.80 -3.75
N ASP A 180 31.50 -3.61 -3.15
CA ASP A 180 31.79 -2.35 -3.85
C ASP A 180 33.31 -2.22 -4.12
N GLU A 181 33.67 -2.05 -5.39
CA GLU A 181 35.07 -1.89 -5.83
C GLU A 181 35.75 -0.67 -5.19
N ARG A 182 35.00 0.38 -4.85
CA ARG A 182 35.54 1.58 -4.18
C ARG A 182 36.02 1.31 -2.77
N MET A 183 35.38 0.31 -2.10
CA MET A 183 35.72 -0.11 -0.74
C MET A 183 36.73 -1.29 -0.72
N ARG A 184 37.16 -1.79 -1.86
CA ARG A 184 38.11 -2.89 -1.98
C ARG A 184 39.47 -2.62 -1.32
N ARG A 185 39.83 -1.33 -1.21
CA ARG A 185 41.12 -0.91 -0.59
C ARG A 185 41.03 -0.70 0.92
N TRP A 186 39.82 -0.78 1.49
CA TRP A 186 39.63 -0.61 2.92
C TRP A 186 40.07 -1.87 3.66
N ARG A 187 40.61 -1.69 4.84
CA ARG A 187 40.95 -2.81 5.72
C ARG A 187 39.68 -3.46 6.22
N ASP A 188 39.70 -4.75 6.47
CA ASP A 188 38.52 -5.48 6.93
C ASP A 188 38.01 -4.95 8.28
N ASP A 189 38.91 -4.52 9.18
CA ASP A 189 38.55 -3.87 10.44
C ASP A 189 37.76 -2.57 10.23
N ASP A 190 38.12 -1.76 9.22
CA ASP A 190 37.42 -0.51 8.90
C ASP A 190 36.02 -0.80 8.30
N LYS A 191 35.91 -1.88 7.51
CA LYS A 191 34.63 -2.33 6.95
C LYS A 191 33.68 -2.81 8.05
N GLU A 192 34.18 -3.64 8.99
CA GLU A 192 33.37 -4.09 10.13
C GLU A 192 32.91 -2.93 11.02
N MET A 193 33.77 -1.95 11.26
CA MET A 193 33.40 -0.74 12.01
C MET A 193 32.22 0.02 11.35
N VAL A 194 32.21 0.12 10.01
CA VAL A 194 31.11 0.75 9.27
C VAL A 194 29.83 -0.08 9.35
N VAL A 195 29.93 -1.40 9.23
CA VAL A 195 28.77 -2.31 9.36
C VAL A 195 28.15 -2.16 10.77
N GLU A 196 28.96 -2.18 11.81
CA GLU A 196 28.50 -2.09 13.18
C GLU A 196 27.91 -0.71 13.51
N ALA A 197 28.56 0.37 13.05
CA ALA A 197 28.06 1.74 13.24
C ALA A 197 26.70 1.96 12.54
N LEU A 198 26.50 1.42 11.34
CA LEU A 198 25.23 1.53 10.63
C LEU A 198 24.14 0.63 11.24
N ARG A 199 24.50 -0.56 11.73
CA ARG A 199 23.60 -1.44 12.49
C ARG A 199 23.08 -0.79 13.77
N GLU A 200 23.97 -0.14 14.54
CA GLU A 200 23.60 0.49 15.83
C GLU A 200 22.77 1.77 15.63
N ASN A 201 23.06 2.55 14.57
CA ASN A 201 22.38 3.81 14.30
C ASN A 201 21.12 3.66 13.40
N ALA A 202 20.71 2.45 13.11
CA ALA A 202 19.54 2.17 12.27
C ALA A 202 18.19 2.33 12.99
N ASP A 203 18.17 2.87 14.21
CA ASP A 203 16.96 3.15 14.97
C ASP A 203 16.10 4.19 14.22
N GLY A 204 15.10 3.71 13.49
CA GLY A 204 14.00 4.54 12.97
C GLY A 204 14.13 5.03 11.52
N MET A 205 14.94 4.41 10.69
CA MET A 205 14.87 4.62 9.23
C MET A 205 13.97 3.62 8.52
#